data_9fe02bc2de146e84c5840a9281d21c98
#
_entry.id   9fe02bc2de146e84c5840a9281d21c98
#
_cell.length_a   1.000
_cell.length_b   1.000
_cell.length_c   1.000
_cell.angle_alpha   90.00
_cell.angle_beta   90.00
_cell.angle_gamma   90.00
#
_symmetry.space_group_name_H-M   'P 1'
#
loop_
_entity.id
_entity.type
_entity.pdbx_description
1 polymer ?
#
loop_
_entity_poly.entity_id
_entity_poly.type
_entity_poly.pdbx_seq_one_letter_code
_entity_poly.pdbx_strand_id
1 'polypeptide(L)'
;MTRLLSLIILVTITVQMAFAKISFSTELLNSANQGNVEAQYDLALCYYYGYGCNVDYESAFKWFDGSAQKGYYPAIYALSICYEKGHGCIRNQELAFSLCKLAAEKGMNMAKNRLGILYEKGIGCEKNVGNAFKWYNMAAQGGDAEAQFNVAFFYKHGIGCAANADSAFFWYEKSAVQGVADAQFNL
;
A
#
# COMPACT_ATOMS: atom_id res chain seq x y z
N MET A 1 18.79 0.32 27.29
CA MET A 1 19.21 0.83 25.97
C MET A 1 19.66 -0.27 25.00
N THR A 2 20.46 -1.25 25.38
CA THR A 2 20.99 -2.30 24.49
C THR A 2 19.94 -3.26 23.89
N ARG A 3 18.85 -3.58 24.60
CA ARG A 3 17.77 -4.46 24.08
C ARG A 3 16.86 -3.79 23.06
N LEU A 4 16.63 -2.47 23.16
CA LEU A 4 15.85 -1.72 22.17
C LEU A 4 16.61 -1.57 20.84
N LEU A 5 17.92 -1.30 20.92
CA LEU A 5 18.77 -1.23 19.72
C LEU A 5 18.83 -2.59 18.97
N SER A 6 18.90 -3.71 19.71
CA SER A 6 18.92 -5.04 19.07
C SER A 6 17.59 -5.40 18.42
N LEU A 7 16.45 -4.94 18.97
CA LEU A 7 15.13 -5.16 18.35
C LEU A 7 14.95 -4.31 17.08
N ILE A 8 15.38 -3.06 17.11
CA ILE A 8 15.32 -2.15 15.93
C ILE A 8 16.24 -2.69 14.81
N ILE A 9 17.42 -3.15 15.15
CA ILE A 9 18.33 -3.76 14.17
C ILE A 9 17.75 -5.09 13.62
N LEU A 10 17.08 -5.88 14.43
CA LEU A 10 16.44 -7.12 13.98
C LEU A 10 15.25 -6.85 13.05
N VAL A 11 14.41 -5.87 13.37
CA VAL A 11 13.26 -5.46 12.52
C VAL A 11 13.75 -4.83 11.21
N THR A 12 14.79 -3.98 11.23
CA THR A 12 15.36 -3.42 10.00
C THR A 12 16.04 -4.51 9.15
N ILE A 13 16.72 -5.47 9.77
CA ILE A 13 17.33 -6.61 9.05
C ILE A 13 16.25 -7.53 8.46
N THR A 14 15.14 -7.80 9.17
CA THR A 14 14.06 -8.64 8.63
C THR A 14 13.28 -7.95 7.52
N VAL A 15 13.07 -6.64 7.59
CA VAL A 15 12.48 -5.85 6.50
C VAL A 15 13.45 -5.75 5.32
N GLN A 16 14.73 -5.49 5.56
CA GLN A 16 15.75 -5.53 4.50
C GLN A 16 15.94 -6.94 3.92
N MET A 17 15.85 -8.01 4.70
CA MET A 17 15.91 -9.38 4.17
C MET A 17 14.66 -9.76 3.38
N ALA A 18 13.49 -9.24 3.69
CA ALA A 18 12.28 -9.41 2.88
C ALA A 18 12.40 -8.67 1.53
N PHE A 19 12.98 -7.47 1.52
CA PHE A 19 13.30 -6.73 0.29
C PHE A 19 14.56 -7.24 -0.43
N ALA A 20 15.52 -7.84 0.27
CA ALA A 20 16.70 -8.46 -0.34
C ALA A 20 16.38 -9.73 -1.18
N LYS A 21 15.12 -10.18 -1.17
CA LYS A 21 14.67 -11.35 -1.92
C LYS A 21 14.25 -11.02 -3.36
N ILE A 22 13.96 -9.76 -3.67
CA ILE A 22 13.56 -9.32 -5.01
C ILE A 22 14.70 -8.50 -5.58
N SER A 23 15.40 -9.06 -6.57
CA SER A 23 16.41 -8.37 -7.38
C SER A 23 16.33 -8.89 -8.81
N PHE A 24 16.59 -8.00 -9.76
CA PHE A 24 16.66 -8.39 -11.16
C PHE A 24 17.67 -9.52 -11.35
N SER A 25 17.23 -10.61 -11.97
CA SER A 25 18.08 -11.73 -12.36
C SER A 25 17.60 -12.32 -13.67
N THR A 26 18.48 -13.07 -14.34
CA THR A 26 18.12 -13.78 -15.57
C THR A 26 17.04 -14.84 -15.33
N GLU A 27 17.04 -15.48 -14.16
CA GLU A 27 16.05 -16.47 -13.74
C GLU A 27 14.67 -15.82 -13.56
N LEU A 28 14.62 -14.64 -12.89
CA LEU A 28 13.39 -13.87 -12.72
C LEU A 28 12.82 -13.45 -14.08
N LEU A 29 13.68 -12.91 -14.98
CA LEU A 29 13.27 -12.51 -16.32
C LEU A 29 12.74 -13.70 -17.12
N ASN A 30 13.40 -14.85 -17.08
CA ASN A 30 12.96 -16.05 -17.77
C ASN A 30 11.61 -16.56 -17.24
N SER A 31 11.42 -16.57 -15.93
CA SER A 31 10.15 -16.96 -15.29
C SER A 31 9.00 -16.02 -15.69
N ALA A 32 9.26 -14.71 -15.70
CA ALA A 32 8.29 -13.70 -16.12
C ALA A 32 7.90 -13.87 -17.61
N ASN A 33 8.89 -14.13 -18.47
CA ASN A 33 8.66 -14.40 -19.90
C ASN A 33 7.86 -15.68 -20.15
N GLN A 34 7.99 -16.70 -19.27
CA GLN A 34 7.18 -17.92 -19.29
C GLN A 34 5.76 -17.69 -18.79
N GLY A 35 5.46 -16.49 -18.33
CA GLY A 35 4.12 -16.09 -17.94
C GLY A 35 3.76 -16.34 -16.48
N ASN A 36 4.73 -16.62 -15.60
CA ASN A 36 4.50 -16.68 -14.16
C ASN A 36 4.08 -15.28 -13.66
N VAL A 37 2.91 -15.19 -13.04
CA VAL A 37 2.28 -13.93 -12.67
C VAL A 37 3.00 -13.22 -11.52
N GLU A 38 3.54 -13.98 -10.57
CA GLU A 38 4.31 -13.43 -9.45
C GLU A 38 5.67 -12.94 -9.95
N ALA A 39 6.35 -13.71 -10.81
CA ALA A 39 7.60 -13.28 -11.42
C ALA A 39 7.44 -12.03 -12.28
N GLN A 40 6.32 -11.87 -12.99
CA GLN A 40 6.01 -10.64 -13.73
C GLN A 40 5.86 -9.45 -12.79
N TYR A 41 5.15 -9.63 -11.67
CA TYR A 41 5.01 -8.59 -10.65
C TYR A 41 6.35 -8.24 -9.99
N ASP A 42 7.16 -9.23 -9.60
CA ASP A 42 8.47 -9.01 -8.98
C ASP A 42 9.44 -8.32 -9.95
N LEU A 43 9.43 -8.71 -11.23
CA LEU A 43 10.22 -8.04 -12.25
C LEU A 43 9.79 -6.60 -12.46
N ALA A 44 8.47 -6.33 -12.42
CA ALA A 44 7.94 -4.98 -12.46
C ALA A 44 8.42 -4.14 -11.26
N LEU A 45 8.48 -4.72 -10.05
CA LEU A 45 9.04 -4.05 -8.87
C LEU A 45 10.53 -3.74 -9.04
N CYS A 46 11.31 -4.65 -9.66
CA CYS A 46 12.71 -4.39 -9.97
C CYS A 46 12.87 -3.15 -10.85
N TYR A 47 12.12 -3.04 -11.93
CA TYR A 47 12.15 -1.86 -12.80
C TYR A 47 11.58 -0.60 -12.12
N TYR A 48 10.55 -0.74 -11.27
CA TYR A 48 9.91 0.40 -10.61
C TYR A 48 10.80 1.05 -9.56
N TYR A 49 11.54 0.24 -8.78
CA TYR A 49 12.39 0.71 -7.69
C TYR A 49 13.88 0.67 -7.99
N GLY A 50 14.29 0.09 -9.12
CA GLY A 50 15.69 -0.06 -9.49
C GLY A 50 16.40 -1.19 -8.72
N TYR A 51 15.70 -2.27 -8.35
CA TYR A 51 16.29 -3.39 -7.62
C TYR A 51 17.14 -4.28 -8.55
N GLY A 52 18.45 -4.06 -8.56
CA GLY A 52 19.39 -4.79 -9.42
C GLY A 52 19.39 -4.37 -10.88
N CYS A 53 18.68 -3.31 -11.25
CA CYS A 53 18.64 -2.69 -12.56
C CYS A 53 18.38 -1.18 -12.45
N ASN A 54 18.43 -0.45 -13.56
CA ASN A 54 18.01 0.95 -13.58
C ASN A 54 16.48 1.05 -13.45
N VAL A 55 16.02 2.16 -12.84
CA VAL A 55 14.58 2.49 -12.81
C VAL A 55 14.09 2.70 -14.22
N ASP A 56 13.02 1.98 -14.59
CA ASP A 56 12.33 2.07 -15.87
C ASP A 56 10.83 1.89 -15.66
N TYR A 57 10.11 3.00 -15.55
CA TYR A 57 8.67 2.98 -15.31
C TYR A 57 7.86 2.41 -16.48
N GLU A 58 8.33 2.53 -17.72
CA GLU A 58 7.63 1.96 -18.87
C GLU A 58 7.67 0.43 -18.85
N SER A 59 8.86 -0.14 -18.59
CA SER A 59 9.00 -1.59 -18.41
C SER A 59 8.24 -2.07 -17.19
N ALA A 60 8.30 -1.35 -16.05
CA ALA A 60 7.54 -1.67 -14.86
C ALA A 60 6.03 -1.73 -15.14
N PHE A 61 5.49 -0.72 -15.83
CA PHE A 61 4.07 -0.67 -16.19
C PHE A 61 3.67 -1.86 -17.05
N LYS A 62 4.44 -2.20 -18.10
CA LYS A 62 4.15 -3.34 -18.99
C LYS A 62 4.09 -4.67 -18.21
N TRP A 63 5.04 -4.89 -17.30
CA TRP A 63 5.08 -6.12 -16.51
C TRP A 63 3.97 -6.17 -15.44
N PHE A 64 3.63 -5.04 -14.79
CA PHE A 64 2.45 -4.97 -13.92
C PHE A 64 1.17 -5.25 -14.69
N ASP A 65 1.02 -4.70 -15.89
CA ASP A 65 -0.15 -4.93 -16.74
C ASP A 65 -0.29 -6.40 -17.12
N GLY A 66 0.80 -7.05 -17.57
CA GLY A 66 0.81 -8.47 -17.89
C GLY A 66 0.42 -9.37 -16.72
N SER A 67 0.85 -9.04 -15.51
CA SER A 67 0.46 -9.76 -14.29
C SER A 67 -0.99 -9.47 -13.89
N ALA A 68 -1.43 -8.22 -14.00
CA ALA A 68 -2.78 -7.79 -13.66
C ALA A 68 -3.86 -8.40 -14.57
N GLN A 69 -3.59 -8.52 -15.88
CA GLN A 69 -4.48 -9.17 -16.85
C GLN A 69 -4.76 -10.64 -16.49
N LYS A 70 -3.88 -11.28 -15.74
CA LYS A 70 -4.06 -12.64 -15.21
C LYS A 70 -4.72 -12.67 -13.83
N GLY A 71 -5.22 -11.54 -13.35
CA GLY A 71 -5.95 -11.43 -12.10
C GLY A 71 -5.09 -11.35 -10.84
N TYR A 72 -3.79 -11.01 -10.94
CA TYR A 72 -2.93 -10.85 -9.79
C TYR A 72 -3.18 -9.50 -9.11
N TYR A 73 -3.87 -9.51 -7.98
CA TYR A 73 -4.34 -8.28 -7.31
C TYR A 73 -3.23 -7.34 -6.84
N PRO A 74 -2.03 -7.81 -6.38
CA PRO A 74 -0.92 -6.92 -6.11
C PRO A 74 -0.49 -6.10 -7.34
N ALA A 75 -0.52 -6.69 -8.53
CA ALA A 75 -0.21 -5.97 -9.77
C ALA A 75 -1.31 -4.98 -10.15
N ILE A 76 -2.60 -5.32 -9.95
CA ILE A 76 -3.73 -4.41 -10.14
C ILE A 76 -3.58 -3.17 -9.23
N TYR A 77 -3.20 -3.39 -7.97
CA TYR A 77 -2.92 -2.29 -7.04
C TYR A 77 -1.71 -1.46 -7.48
N ALA A 78 -0.63 -2.09 -7.94
CA ALA A 78 0.54 -1.38 -8.46
C ALA A 78 0.20 -0.52 -9.69
N LEU A 79 -0.63 -1.05 -10.61
CA LEU A 79 -1.14 -0.28 -11.74
C LEU A 79 -1.95 0.94 -11.30
N SER A 80 -2.74 0.83 -10.21
CA SER A 80 -3.46 1.98 -9.69
C SER A 80 -2.52 3.11 -9.29
N ILE A 81 -1.36 2.78 -8.72
CA ILE A 81 -0.31 3.74 -8.36
C ILE A 81 0.35 4.31 -9.62
N CYS A 82 0.61 3.49 -10.63
CA CYS A 82 1.17 3.94 -11.91
C CYS A 82 0.25 4.97 -12.59
N TYR A 83 -1.05 4.68 -12.69
CA TYR A 83 -2.02 5.62 -13.27
C TYR A 83 -2.20 6.89 -12.42
N GLU A 84 -2.14 6.80 -11.09
CA GLU A 84 -2.24 7.98 -10.24
C GLU A 84 -1.05 8.93 -10.42
N LYS A 85 0.16 8.37 -10.58
CA LYS A 85 1.40 9.14 -10.68
C LYS A 85 1.83 9.45 -12.12
N GLY A 86 1.32 8.70 -13.11
CA GLY A 86 1.78 8.76 -14.49
C GLY A 86 3.12 8.04 -14.71
N HIS A 87 3.41 6.99 -13.93
CA HIS A 87 4.63 6.22 -14.04
C HIS A 87 4.50 5.16 -15.15
N GLY A 88 5.19 5.36 -16.28
CA GLY A 88 5.14 4.47 -17.44
C GLY A 88 3.84 4.54 -18.24
N CYS A 89 2.91 5.43 -17.90
CA CYS A 89 1.64 5.60 -18.58
C CYS A 89 1.14 7.05 -18.47
N ILE A 90 0.11 7.38 -19.26
CA ILE A 90 -0.60 8.66 -19.11
C ILE A 90 -1.37 8.62 -17.77
N ARG A 91 -1.17 9.67 -16.97
CA ARG A 91 -1.86 9.81 -15.69
C ARG A 91 -3.38 9.78 -15.88
N ASN A 92 -4.06 8.92 -15.09
CA ASN A 92 -5.51 8.79 -15.11
C ASN A 92 -6.02 8.48 -13.69
N GLN A 93 -6.53 9.49 -12.99
CA GLN A 93 -6.97 9.35 -11.59
C GLN A 93 -8.24 8.51 -11.43
N GLU A 94 -9.16 8.56 -12.40
CA GLU A 94 -10.40 7.77 -12.37
C GLU A 94 -10.11 6.28 -12.54
N LEU A 95 -9.21 5.93 -13.44
CA LEU A 95 -8.76 4.55 -13.62
C LEU A 95 -7.96 4.06 -12.40
N ALA A 96 -7.08 4.93 -11.84
CA ALA A 96 -6.36 4.63 -10.61
C ALA A 96 -7.32 4.30 -9.46
N PHE A 97 -8.37 5.12 -9.27
CA PHE A 97 -9.41 4.86 -8.28
C PHE A 97 -10.11 3.52 -8.52
N SER A 98 -10.53 3.25 -9.74
CA SER A 98 -11.25 2.01 -10.09
C SER A 98 -10.42 0.76 -9.84
N LEU A 99 -9.14 0.77 -10.21
CA LEU A 99 -8.21 -0.35 -9.95
C LEU A 99 -7.90 -0.52 -8.46
N CYS A 100 -7.68 0.58 -7.73
CA CYS A 100 -7.49 0.54 -6.28
C CYS A 100 -8.73 -0.04 -5.58
N LYS A 101 -9.93 0.36 -5.98
CA LYS A 101 -11.20 -0.17 -5.46
C LYS A 101 -11.31 -1.66 -5.71
N LEU A 102 -11.00 -2.14 -6.91
CA LEU A 102 -11.01 -3.56 -7.24
C LEU A 102 -10.08 -4.35 -6.32
N ALA A 103 -8.84 -3.91 -6.13
CA ALA A 103 -7.88 -4.57 -5.25
C ALA A 103 -8.34 -4.58 -3.77
N ALA A 104 -8.95 -3.48 -3.31
CA ALA A 104 -9.50 -3.35 -1.95
C ALA A 104 -10.68 -4.30 -1.71
N GLU A 105 -11.61 -4.41 -2.66
CA GLU A 105 -12.76 -5.32 -2.63
C GLU A 105 -12.33 -6.80 -2.62
N LYS A 106 -11.17 -7.11 -3.19
CA LYS A 106 -10.55 -8.44 -3.13
C LYS A 106 -9.75 -8.71 -1.84
N GLY A 107 -9.82 -7.80 -0.88
CA GLY A 107 -9.32 -8.01 0.48
C GLY A 107 -7.95 -7.44 0.78
N MET A 108 -7.27 -6.81 -0.19
CA MET A 108 -5.92 -6.27 -0.01
C MET A 108 -5.93 -5.07 0.95
N ASN A 109 -5.35 -5.21 2.17
CA ASN A 109 -5.42 -4.17 3.20
C ASN A 109 -4.73 -2.86 2.80
N MET A 110 -3.58 -2.93 2.13
CA MET A 110 -2.91 -1.73 1.58
C MET A 110 -3.81 -0.98 0.58
N ALA A 111 -4.55 -1.71 -0.26
CA ALA A 111 -5.49 -1.11 -1.20
C ALA A 111 -6.72 -0.51 -0.49
N LYS A 112 -7.21 -1.12 0.60
CA LYS A 112 -8.29 -0.55 1.43
C LYS A 112 -7.86 0.77 2.06
N ASN A 113 -6.66 0.83 2.67
CA ASN A 113 -6.13 2.08 3.22
C ASN A 113 -5.99 3.15 2.14
N ARG A 114 -5.40 2.78 0.98
CA ARG A 114 -5.26 3.70 -0.15
C ARG A 114 -6.61 4.21 -0.65
N LEU A 115 -7.62 3.33 -0.75
CA LEU A 115 -8.97 3.71 -1.18
C LEU A 115 -9.62 4.70 -0.19
N GLY A 116 -9.35 4.53 1.11
CA GLY A 116 -9.72 5.53 2.12
C GLY A 116 -9.12 6.91 1.81
N ILE A 117 -7.83 6.98 1.48
CA ILE A 117 -7.15 8.22 1.10
C ILE A 117 -7.75 8.84 -0.17
N LEU A 118 -8.07 8.01 -1.17
CA LEU A 118 -8.66 8.48 -2.42
C LEU A 118 -10.05 9.13 -2.19
N TYR A 119 -10.90 8.50 -1.36
CA TYR A 119 -12.18 9.08 -0.96
C TYR A 119 -12.05 10.34 -0.10
N GLU A 120 -11.08 10.37 0.83
CA GLU A 120 -10.84 11.53 1.69
C GLU A 120 -10.44 12.76 0.88
N LYS A 121 -9.58 12.56 -0.13
CA LYS A 121 -9.04 13.65 -0.97
C LYS A 121 -9.85 13.93 -2.22
N GLY A 122 -10.77 13.05 -2.61
CA GLY A 122 -11.50 13.15 -3.87
C GLY A 122 -10.62 12.93 -5.09
N ILE A 123 -9.69 11.94 -5.01
CA ILE A 123 -8.78 11.61 -6.12
C ILE A 123 -9.45 10.56 -7.01
N GLY A 124 -9.79 10.91 -8.25
CA GLY A 124 -10.46 10.03 -9.19
C GLY A 124 -11.92 9.70 -8.84
N CYS A 125 -12.46 10.32 -7.80
CA CYS A 125 -13.84 10.17 -7.34
C CYS A 125 -14.31 11.42 -6.62
N GLU A 126 -15.61 11.50 -6.32
CA GLU A 126 -16.14 12.53 -5.44
C GLU A 126 -15.62 12.31 -4.00
N LYS A 127 -15.21 13.42 -3.35
CA LYS A 127 -14.76 13.39 -1.95
C LYS A 127 -15.88 12.88 -1.04
N ASN A 128 -15.57 11.85 -0.22
CA ASN A 128 -16.54 11.25 0.69
C ASN A 128 -15.85 10.73 1.96
N VAL A 129 -15.85 11.54 3.01
CA VAL A 129 -15.19 11.20 4.29
C VAL A 129 -15.84 10.03 5.03
N GLY A 130 -17.15 9.79 4.83
CA GLY A 130 -17.83 8.62 5.40
C GLY A 130 -17.37 7.32 4.75
N ASN A 131 -17.19 7.31 3.43
CA ASN A 131 -16.57 6.17 2.73
C ASN A 131 -15.09 6.03 3.07
N ALA A 132 -14.35 7.13 3.22
CA ALA A 132 -12.96 7.09 3.68
C ALA A 132 -12.84 6.39 5.03
N PHE A 133 -13.66 6.79 6.02
CA PHE A 133 -13.68 6.15 7.33
C PHE A 133 -13.99 4.65 7.27
N LYS A 134 -14.98 4.25 6.47
CA LYS A 134 -15.32 2.82 6.30
C LYS A 134 -14.14 2.01 5.79
N TRP A 135 -13.44 2.50 4.76
CA TRP A 135 -12.31 1.79 4.16
C TRP A 135 -11.08 1.78 5.07
N TYR A 136 -10.78 2.89 5.76
CA TYR A 136 -9.74 2.92 6.80
C TYR A 136 -10.02 1.91 7.90
N ASN A 137 -11.27 1.85 8.40
CA ASN A 137 -11.64 0.91 9.46
C ASN A 137 -11.48 -0.56 9.02
N MET A 138 -11.87 -0.89 7.78
CA MET A 138 -11.64 -2.24 7.22
C MET A 138 -10.15 -2.58 7.10
N ALA A 139 -9.30 -1.63 6.71
CA ALA A 139 -7.85 -1.83 6.66
C ALA A 139 -7.24 -1.95 8.05
N ALA A 140 -7.66 -1.09 9.00
CA ALA A 140 -7.21 -1.10 10.40
C ALA A 140 -7.54 -2.41 11.12
N GLN A 141 -8.74 -2.95 10.90
CA GLN A 141 -9.14 -4.27 11.40
C GLN A 141 -8.30 -5.39 10.77
N GLY A 142 -7.85 -5.22 9.53
CA GLY A 142 -6.90 -6.10 8.85
C GLY A 142 -5.44 -5.94 9.30
N GLY A 143 -5.16 -5.07 10.28
CA GLY A 143 -3.83 -4.89 10.87
C GLY A 143 -2.96 -3.83 10.21
N ASP A 144 -3.45 -3.08 9.22
CA ASP A 144 -2.68 -2.02 8.56
C ASP A 144 -2.41 -0.87 9.55
N ALA A 145 -1.13 -0.61 9.85
CA ALA A 145 -0.70 0.33 10.87
C ALA A 145 -1.05 1.79 10.55
N GLU A 146 -0.92 2.18 9.28
CA GLU A 146 -1.27 3.52 8.80
C GLU A 146 -2.79 3.74 8.84
N ALA A 147 -3.56 2.71 8.46
CA ALA A 147 -5.02 2.77 8.57
C ALA A 147 -5.49 2.88 10.02
N GLN A 148 -4.82 2.21 10.97
CA GLN A 148 -5.09 2.34 12.40
C GLN A 148 -4.86 3.78 12.87
N PHE A 149 -3.79 4.43 12.42
CA PHE A 149 -3.57 5.84 12.67
C PHE A 149 -4.69 6.71 12.08
N ASN A 150 -5.06 6.48 10.83
CA ASN A 150 -6.10 7.24 10.15
C ASN A 150 -7.47 7.10 10.87
N VAL A 151 -7.83 5.88 11.28
CA VAL A 151 -9.06 5.63 12.07
C VAL A 151 -9.02 6.36 13.41
N ALA A 152 -7.89 6.32 14.11
CA ALA A 152 -7.70 7.05 15.36
C ALA A 152 -7.89 8.55 15.18
N PHE A 153 -7.29 9.11 14.14
CA PHE A 153 -7.42 10.52 13.79
C PHE A 153 -8.88 10.90 13.48
N PHE A 154 -9.60 10.06 12.73
CA PHE A 154 -11.00 10.30 12.40
C PHE A 154 -11.89 10.26 13.66
N TYR A 155 -11.68 9.32 14.58
CA TYR A 155 -12.39 9.30 15.86
C TYR A 155 -12.04 10.50 16.74
N LYS A 156 -10.77 10.93 16.80
CA LYS A 156 -10.33 12.10 17.57
C LYS A 156 -11.05 13.38 17.15
N HIS A 157 -11.26 13.54 15.84
CA HIS A 157 -11.80 14.76 15.26
C HIS A 157 -13.28 14.65 14.82
N GLY A 158 -13.91 13.49 14.94
CA GLY A 158 -15.29 13.27 14.50
C GLY A 158 -15.46 13.39 12.96
N ILE A 159 -14.46 12.94 12.18
CA ILE A 159 -14.48 13.03 10.73
C ILE A 159 -15.16 11.78 10.17
N GLY A 160 -16.30 11.94 9.49
CA GLY A 160 -17.01 10.79 8.90
C GLY A 160 -17.61 9.80 9.91
N CYS A 161 -17.45 10.06 11.20
CA CYS A 161 -17.99 9.30 12.33
C CYS A 161 -18.22 10.24 13.53
N ALA A 162 -18.91 9.76 14.58
CA ALA A 162 -18.99 10.49 15.84
C ALA A 162 -17.61 10.49 16.52
N ALA A 163 -17.23 11.64 17.11
CA ALA A 163 -16.00 11.73 17.90
C ALA A 163 -16.04 10.78 19.09
N ASN A 164 -14.93 10.06 19.34
CA ASN A 164 -14.82 9.11 20.43
C ASN A 164 -13.35 9.00 20.87
N ALA A 165 -13.04 9.56 22.05
CA ALA A 165 -11.67 9.61 22.57
C ALA A 165 -11.12 8.21 22.91
N ASP A 166 -11.95 7.32 23.47
CA ASP A 166 -11.51 5.97 23.83
C ASP A 166 -11.16 5.15 22.58
N SER A 167 -11.99 5.25 21.52
CA SER A 167 -11.70 4.62 20.23
C SER A 167 -10.45 5.21 19.58
N ALA A 168 -10.26 6.53 19.67
CA ALA A 168 -9.06 7.17 19.13
C ALA A 168 -7.80 6.66 19.84
N PHE A 169 -7.81 6.63 21.19
CA PHE A 169 -6.70 6.11 21.99
C PHE A 169 -6.38 4.65 21.65
N PHE A 170 -7.39 3.79 21.60
CA PHE A 170 -7.23 2.37 21.26
C PHE A 170 -6.53 2.16 19.90
N TRP A 171 -6.95 2.90 18.88
CA TRP A 171 -6.37 2.76 17.55
C TRP A 171 -4.99 3.41 17.43
N TYR A 172 -4.73 4.55 18.13
CA TYR A 172 -3.38 5.11 18.21
C TYR A 172 -2.42 4.15 18.89
N GLU A 173 -2.82 3.50 19.99
CA GLU A 173 -1.99 2.52 20.69
C GLU A 173 -1.60 1.36 19.76
N LYS A 174 -2.57 0.79 19.04
CA LYS A 174 -2.30 -0.27 18.05
C LYS A 174 -1.34 0.15 16.95
N SER A 175 -1.50 1.33 16.41
CA SER A 175 -0.63 1.90 15.38
C SER A 175 0.78 2.18 15.93
N ALA A 176 0.88 2.76 17.12
CA ALA A 176 2.13 3.09 17.79
C ALA A 176 2.99 1.86 18.10
N VAL A 177 2.36 0.76 18.53
CA VAL A 177 3.04 -0.54 18.77
C VAL A 177 3.66 -1.08 17.48
N GLN A 178 3.06 -0.80 16.33
CA GLN A 178 3.60 -1.16 15.02
C GLN A 178 4.68 -0.18 14.50
N GLY A 179 4.99 0.87 15.25
CA GLY A 179 6.10 1.78 14.96
C GLY A 179 5.72 3.04 14.18
N VAL A 180 4.42 3.36 14.03
CA VAL A 180 4.00 4.63 13.39
C VAL A 180 4.33 5.79 14.32
N ALA A 181 5.29 6.63 13.93
CA ALA A 181 5.82 7.71 14.77
C ALA A 181 4.74 8.75 15.14
N ASP A 182 3.89 9.11 14.19
CA ASP A 182 2.78 10.05 14.42
C ASP A 182 1.75 9.49 15.42
N ALA A 183 1.54 8.17 15.44
CA ALA A 183 0.69 7.54 16.44
C ALA A 183 1.32 7.58 17.83
N GLN A 184 2.64 7.36 17.92
CA GLN A 184 3.38 7.46 19.19
C GLN A 184 3.35 8.86 19.78
N PHE A 185 3.35 9.89 18.92
CA PHE A 185 3.24 11.29 19.35
C PHE A 185 1.83 11.67 19.82
N ASN A 186 0.78 10.99 19.36
CA ASN A 186 -0.62 11.32 19.62
C ASN A 186 -1.21 10.57 20.83
N LEU A 187 -0.44 9.71 21.49
CA LEU A 187 -0.78 9.03 22.75
C LEU A 187 -0.51 9.93 23.96
#